data_894e29e093040dae4d78f8c3b55bdab8
#
_entry.id   894e29e093040dae4d78f8c3b55bdab8
#
_cell.length_a   1.000
_cell.length_b   1.000
_cell.length_c   1.000
_cell.angle_alpha   90.00
_cell.angle_beta   90.00
_cell.angle_gamma   90.00
#
_symmetry.space_group_name_H-M   'P 1'
#
loop_
_entity.id
_entity.type
_entity.pdbx_description
1 polymer ?
#
loop_
_entity_poly.entity_id
_entity_poly.type
_entity_poly.pdbx_seq_one_letter_code
_entity_poly.pdbx_strand_id
1 'polypeptide(L)'
;TLSRSSAASDVYKRQSIMGAGTVSASGACTYGDLLIFRTDDWRIWAFNTSLSTSTSNPYVLATGASFSNYGSPSCVGHIVHNGTMYFQGSTNSTGAELWKTDGTAAGTSMVKDIRSGTTSSYPGPFFVFNDEVHFEIDMGLNGIDIWKTNGTSSGTVKATNTVCYNVNCYFSKPIEYNGSFYAAGYWNNQGSEVLMYNSSGLSLLVDLTPGQYFSVPRTTNPSHLTVYDDWFWFLTNGNPHPSSGNGNCLYRSNGTAAGTTPFVCDTSSYGLELFNDELYFSRSANGKGYQLWKTDGTMSGTVMVTDILAGSGGSAVGPASARLFTPNNDYLY
;
A
#
# COMPACT_ATOMS: atom_id res chain seq x y z
N THR A 1 -8.03 -0.71 -25.94
CA THR A 1 -7.34 -0.59 -24.64
C THR A 1 -5.84 -0.49 -24.90
N LEU A 2 -5.30 0.74 -24.87
CA LEU A 2 -3.85 0.97 -24.92
C LEU A 2 -3.24 0.41 -23.64
N SER A 3 -2.21 -0.43 -23.77
CA SER A 3 -1.46 -0.92 -22.61
C SER A 3 -0.79 0.26 -21.87
N ARG A 4 -0.57 0.15 -20.57
CA ARG A 4 0.13 1.20 -19.78
C ARG A 4 1.47 1.61 -20.41
N SER A 5 2.15 0.69 -21.10
CA SER A 5 3.40 0.97 -21.81
C SER A 5 3.19 1.78 -23.09
N SER A 6 2.08 1.62 -23.82
CA SER A 6 1.79 2.40 -25.02
C SER A 6 1.36 3.82 -24.70
N ALA A 7 0.59 4.03 -23.63
CA ALA A 7 0.22 5.38 -23.17
C ALA A 7 1.46 6.17 -22.72
N ALA A 8 2.38 5.55 -21.97
CA ALA A 8 3.64 6.19 -21.57
C ALA A 8 4.51 6.53 -22.79
N SER A 9 4.57 5.66 -23.82
CA SER A 9 5.32 5.92 -25.06
C SER A 9 4.70 7.05 -25.90
N ASP A 10 3.37 7.20 -25.87
CA ASP A 10 2.69 8.29 -26.57
C ASP A 10 2.87 9.65 -25.87
N VAL A 11 2.92 9.68 -24.54
CA VAL A 11 3.33 10.85 -23.78
C VAL A 11 4.76 11.24 -24.14
N TYR A 12 5.67 10.28 -24.24
CA TYR A 12 7.07 10.52 -24.62
C TYR A 12 7.22 11.05 -26.04
N LYS A 13 6.47 10.56 -27.00
CA LYS A 13 6.48 11.03 -28.40
C LYS A 13 5.96 12.47 -28.57
N ARG A 14 5.11 12.96 -27.68
CA ARG A 14 4.56 14.31 -27.69
C ARG A 14 5.43 15.33 -26.93
N GLN A 15 6.52 14.93 -26.27
CA GLN A 15 7.49 15.83 -25.64
C GLN A 15 8.07 16.88 -26.60
N SER A 16 8.22 16.55 -27.88
CA SER A 16 8.71 17.49 -28.89
C SER A 16 7.76 18.65 -29.18
N ILE A 17 6.51 18.58 -28.71
CA ILE A 17 5.47 19.61 -28.94
C ILE A 17 5.39 20.58 -27.75
N MET A 18 5.90 20.21 -26.57
CA MET A 18 5.70 20.96 -25.32
C MET A 18 6.86 21.86 -24.91
N GLY A 19 7.92 21.97 -25.73
CA GLY A 19 9.10 22.77 -25.37
C GLY A 19 9.92 22.17 -24.23
N ALA A 20 11.16 22.51 -24.11
CA ALA A 20 12.29 21.93 -23.39
C ALA A 20 12.14 21.42 -21.92
N GLY A 21 11.05 20.78 -21.54
CA GLY A 21 10.92 20.09 -20.24
C GLY A 21 11.05 18.58 -20.40
N THR A 22 11.89 17.94 -19.58
CA THR A 22 11.93 16.48 -19.53
C THR A 22 10.73 15.93 -18.73
N VAL A 23 9.98 15.00 -19.32
CA VAL A 23 8.93 14.27 -18.61
C VAL A 23 9.56 13.10 -17.89
N SER A 24 9.56 13.10 -16.58
CA SER A 24 9.86 11.90 -15.83
C SER A 24 8.66 10.95 -15.93
N ALA A 25 8.81 9.87 -16.70
CA ALA A 25 7.77 8.84 -16.85
C ALA A 25 7.52 8.03 -15.55
N SER A 26 8.32 8.24 -14.53
CA SER A 26 8.20 7.60 -13.23
C SER A 26 7.25 8.40 -12.33
N GLY A 27 5.94 8.29 -12.51
CA GLY A 27 5.03 9.03 -11.62
C GLY A 27 3.69 9.35 -12.21
N ALA A 28 3.31 8.65 -13.28
CA ALA A 28 1.99 8.80 -13.85
C ALA A 28 0.96 7.91 -13.15
N CYS A 29 -0.23 8.45 -12.90
CA CYS A 29 -1.38 7.72 -12.40
C CYS A 29 -2.57 7.89 -13.34
N THR A 30 -3.52 6.96 -13.24
CA THR A 30 -4.76 7.00 -14.00
C THR A 30 -5.92 7.49 -13.13
N TYR A 31 -6.75 8.35 -13.69
CA TYR A 31 -8.00 8.82 -13.11
C TYR A 31 -9.07 8.83 -14.21
N GLY A 32 -9.94 7.82 -14.25
CA GLY A 32 -10.81 7.58 -15.39
C GLY A 32 -10.01 7.46 -16.69
N ASP A 33 -10.36 8.25 -17.68
CA ASP A 33 -9.66 8.33 -18.97
C ASP A 33 -8.41 9.25 -18.93
N LEU A 34 -8.09 9.84 -17.79
CA LEU A 34 -6.94 10.72 -17.66
C LEU A 34 -5.69 9.98 -17.21
N LEU A 35 -4.59 10.24 -17.86
CA LEU A 35 -3.26 9.99 -17.37
C LEU A 35 -2.74 11.28 -16.74
N ILE A 36 -2.53 11.28 -15.43
CA ILE A 36 -2.03 12.42 -14.68
C ILE A 36 -0.54 12.19 -14.39
N PHE A 37 0.30 13.17 -14.68
CA PHE A 37 1.75 13.07 -14.54
C PHE A 37 2.37 14.41 -14.18
N ARG A 38 3.61 14.39 -13.74
CA ARG A 38 4.38 15.61 -13.44
C ARG A 38 5.48 15.85 -14.47
N THR A 39 5.92 17.11 -14.55
CA THR A 39 7.14 17.52 -15.26
C THR A 39 8.16 18.09 -14.28
N ASP A 40 9.43 18.14 -14.68
CA ASP A 40 10.53 18.63 -13.83
C ASP A 40 10.43 20.13 -13.52
N ASP A 41 9.59 20.86 -14.24
CA ASP A 41 9.32 22.29 -14.05
C ASP A 41 8.20 22.58 -13.02
N TRP A 42 7.90 21.63 -12.14
CA TRP A 42 6.89 21.74 -11.09
C TRP A 42 5.48 22.01 -11.63
N ARG A 43 5.06 21.20 -12.60
CA ARG A 43 3.69 21.19 -13.11
C ARG A 43 3.08 19.80 -13.03
N ILE A 44 1.80 19.78 -12.70
CA ILE A 44 0.96 18.60 -12.80
C ILE A 44 0.13 18.73 -14.08
N TRP A 45 0.19 17.69 -14.91
CA TRP A 45 -0.48 17.64 -16.20
C TRP A 45 -1.50 16.51 -16.24
N ALA A 46 -2.54 16.68 -17.05
CA ALA A 46 -3.43 15.62 -17.45
C ALA A 46 -3.37 15.39 -18.97
N PHE A 47 -3.41 14.14 -19.37
CA PHE A 47 -3.57 13.69 -20.73
C PHE A 47 -4.82 12.81 -20.82
N ASN A 48 -5.81 13.22 -21.61
CA ASN A 48 -7.00 12.42 -21.84
C ASN A 48 -6.71 11.36 -22.89
N THR A 49 -6.77 10.07 -22.51
CA THR A 49 -6.44 8.92 -23.37
C THR A 49 -7.51 8.63 -24.41
N SER A 50 -8.75 9.11 -24.19
CA SER A 50 -9.86 8.99 -25.15
C SER A 50 -9.81 10.05 -26.28
N LEU A 51 -9.07 11.15 -26.08
CA LEU A 51 -8.98 12.26 -27.02
C LEU A 51 -7.66 12.19 -27.81
N SER A 52 -7.61 11.34 -28.82
CA SER A 52 -6.37 11.07 -29.58
C SER A 52 -5.86 12.22 -30.45
N THR A 53 -6.67 13.27 -30.72
CA THR A 53 -6.37 14.32 -31.71
C THR A 53 -6.59 15.77 -31.26
N SER A 54 -6.94 16.03 -30.00
CA SER A 54 -7.22 17.40 -29.54
C SER A 54 -5.94 18.22 -29.34
N THR A 55 -5.90 19.44 -29.87
CA THR A 55 -4.80 20.39 -29.68
C THR A 55 -4.70 20.92 -28.24
N SER A 56 -5.74 20.70 -27.41
CA SER A 56 -5.78 21.04 -25.99
C SER A 56 -5.38 19.89 -25.06
N ASN A 57 -4.81 18.83 -25.60
CA ASN A 57 -4.39 17.63 -24.88
C ASN A 57 -2.87 17.38 -25.11
N PRO A 58 -2.00 17.33 -24.11
CA PRO A 58 -2.26 17.42 -22.65
C PRO A 58 -2.49 18.86 -22.16
N TYR A 59 -3.04 19.02 -20.96
CA TYR A 59 -3.29 20.31 -20.32
C TYR A 59 -2.78 20.34 -18.87
N VAL A 60 -2.48 21.54 -18.40
CA VAL A 60 -1.93 21.75 -17.05
C VAL A 60 -3.07 21.72 -16.03
N LEU A 61 -2.92 20.89 -14.98
CA LEU A 61 -3.80 20.88 -13.82
C LEU A 61 -3.34 21.86 -12.75
N ALA A 62 -2.04 21.92 -12.47
CA ALA A 62 -1.47 22.81 -11.50
C ALA A 62 -0.05 23.24 -11.88
N THR A 63 0.34 24.47 -11.51
CA THR A 63 1.69 25.01 -11.64
C THR A 63 2.30 25.26 -10.27
N GLY A 64 3.62 25.13 -10.14
CA GLY A 64 4.31 25.28 -8.85
C GLY A 64 4.02 24.15 -7.86
N ALA A 65 3.44 23.06 -8.35
CA ALA A 65 3.12 21.87 -7.57
C ALA A 65 3.68 20.62 -8.24
N SER A 66 3.96 19.61 -7.45
CA SER A 66 4.46 18.32 -7.91
C SER A 66 3.83 17.19 -7.08
N PHE A 67 3.73 16.00 -7.64
CA PHE A 67 3.51 14.81 -6.80
C PHE A 67 4.73 14.62 -5.92
N SER A 68 4.50 14.39 -4.64
CA SER A 68 5.55 14.04 -3.70
C SER A 68 5.32 12.62 -3.21
N ASN A 69 6.37 11.81 -3.29
CA ASN A 69 6.47 10.56 -2.55
C ASN A 69 7.87 10.50 -1.97
N TYR A 70 7.98 10.06 -0.74
CA TYR A 70 9.27 9.83 -0.11
C TYR A 70 10.08 8.84 -0.96
N GLY A 71 11.04 9.36 -1.74
CA GLY A 71 11.99 8.57 -2.53
C GLY A 71 11.55 8.07 -3.90
N SER A 72 10.34 8.35 -4.37
CA SER A 72 9.92 7.99 -5.73
C SER A 72 8.94 9.01 -6.30
N PRO A 73 9.15 9.52 -7.52
CA PRO A 73 8.24 10.46 -8.16
C PRO A 73 7.04 9.74 -8.75
N SER A 74 6.24 9.05 -7.95
CA SER A 74 5.11 8.31 -8.45
C SER A 74 3.82 8.73 -7.75
N CYS A 75 2.72 8.75 -8.50
CA CYS A 75 1.36 8.90 -8.00
C CYS A 75 0.88 7.64 -7.23
N VAL A 76 1.82 6.88 -6.68
CA VAL A 76 1.51 5.69 -5.86
C VAL A 76 0.89 6.14 -4.56
N GLY A 77 -0.26 5.56 -4.23
CA GLY A 77 -0.95 5.87 -2.98
C GLY A 77 -2.03 6.94 -3.10
N HIS A 78 -2.60 7.19 -4.28
CA HIS A 78 -3.81 7.99 -4.43
C HIS A 78 -5.08 7.15 -4.19
N ILE A 79 -6.18 7.84 -3.92
CA ILE A 79 -7.52 7.24 -3.86
C ILE A 79 -8.51 8.11 -4.65
N VAL A 80 -9.47 7.46 -5.31
CA VAL A 80 -10.60 8.13 -5.93
C VAL A 80 -11.84 7.85 -5.10
N HIS A 81 -12.51 8.91 -4.67
CA HIS A 81 -13.75 8.83 -3.91
C HIS A 81 -14.71 9.93 -4.35
N ASN A 82 -15.95 9.57 -4.64
CA ASN A 82 -17.01 10.47 -5.09
C ASN A 82 -16.57 11.42 -6.22
N GLY A 83 -15.92 10.86 -7.26
CA GLY A 83 -15.46 11.63 -8.42
C GLY A 83 -14.32 12.61 -8.12
N THR A 84 -13.64 12.48 -7.00
CA THR A 84 -12.46 13.28 -6.63
C THR A 84 -11.28 12.35 -6.34
N MET A 85 -10.16 12.63 -6.95
CA MET A 85 -8.90 11.96 -6.63
C MET A 85 -8.16 12.74 -5.56
N TYR A 86 -7.79 12.06 -4.48
CA TYR A 86 -6.95 12.57 -3.39
C TYR A 86 -5.55 11.97 -3.49
N PHE A 87 -4.55 12.80 -3.29
CA PHE A 87 -3.15 12.42 -3.46
C PHE A 87 -2.22 13.29 -2.62
N GLN A 88 -0.98 12.86 -2.49
CA GLN A 88 0.08 13.64 -1.89
C GLN A 88 0.67 14.58 -2.96
N GLY A 89 0.50 15.88 -2.77
CA GLY A 89 1.10 16.91 -3.61
C GLY A 89 2.05 17.78 -2.81
N SER A 90 3.02 18.42 -3.47
CA SER A 90 4.07 19.21 -2.83
C SER A 90 4.27 20.53 -3.54
N THR A 91 4.54 21.59 -2.78
CA THR A 91 5.06 22.87 -3.26
C THR A 91 6.31 23.27 -2.49
N ASN A 92 7.07 24.23 -3.02
CA ASN A 92 8.25 24.75 -2.32
C ASN A 92 7.91 25.51 -1.02
N SER A 93 6.69 25.99 -0.88
CA SER A 93 6.27 26.80 0.27
C SER A 93 5.56 26.01 1.36
N THR A 94 4.95 24.85 1.03
CA THR A 94 4.11 24.08 1.96
C THR A 94 4.63 22.67 2.21
N GLY A 95 5.68 22.24 1.51
CA GLY A 95 6.07 20.82 1.57
C GLY A 95 5.04 19.90 0.94
N ALA A 96 5.05 18.64 1.34
CA ALA A 96 4.15 17.60 0.87
C ALA A 96 2.89 17.56 1.74
N GLU A 97 1.73 17.86 1.15
CA GLU A 97 0.44 18.00 1.80
C GLU A 97 -0.68 17.28 1.05
N LEU A 98 -1.89 17.29 1.62
CA LEU A 98 -3.06 16.71 0.97
C LEU A 98 -3.56 17.57 -0.17
N TRP A 99 -3.64 16.98 -1.35
CA TRP A 99 -4.18 17.57 -2.57
C TRP A 99 -5.36 16.79 -3.10
N LYS A 100 -6.16 17.46 -3.94
CA LYS A 100 -7.27 16.86 -4.66
C LYS A 100 -7.32 17.32 -6.11
N THR A 101 -8.00 16.53 -6.95
CA THR A 101 -8.36 16.91 -8.33
C THR A 101 -9.65 16.20 -8.75
N ASP A 102 -10.46 16.88 -9.55
CA ASP A 102 -11.57 16.31 -10.31
C ASP A 102 -11.20 16.12 -11.78
N GLY A 103 -9.92 16.22 -12.12
CA GLY A 103 -9.41 16.15 -13.49
C GLY A 103 -9.39 17.49 -14.21
N THR A 104 -9.82 18.59 -13.58
CA THR A 104 -9.76 19.95 -14.12
C THR A 104 -8.76 20.81 -13.40
N ALA A 105 -8.24 21.86 -14.05
CA ALA A 105 -7.36 22.82 -13.40
C ALA A 105 -8.06 23.57 -12.24
N ALA A 106 -9.35 23.87 -12.38
CA ALA A 106 -10.14 24.56 -11.36
C ALA A 106 -10.39 23.67 -10.12
N GLY A 107 -10.54 22.37 -10.32
CA GLY A 107 -10.74 21.39 -9.25
C GLY A 107 -9.45 20.83 -8.65
N THR A 108 -8.27 21.23 -9.17
CA THR A 108 -6.96 20.79 -8.68
C THR A 108 -6.37 21.78 -7.70
N SER A 109 -6.27 21.39 -6.43
CA SER A 109 -5.76 22.27 -5.37
C SER A 109 -5.29 21.50 -4.15
N MET A 110 -4.46 22.13 -3.32
CA MET A 110 -4.20 21.68 -1.96
C MET A 110 -5.46 21.79 -1.12
N VAL A 111 -5.82 20.72 -0.41
CA VAL A 111 -6.98 20.70 0.47
C VAL A 111 -6.66 21.42 1.78
N LYS A 112 -5.50 21.12 2.35
CA LYS A 112 -5.06 21.70 3.62
C LYS A 112 -3.54 21.63 3.74
N ASP A 113 -2.93 22.70 4.25
CA ASP A 113 -1.59 22.75 4.81
C ASP A 113 -1.68 22.22 6.25
N ILE A 114 -1.48 20.90 6.42
CA ILE A 114 -1.67 20.21 7.71
C ILE A 114 -0.50 20.52 8.65
N ARG A 115 0.71 20.55 8.08
CA ARG A 115 1.93 20.93 8.82
C ARG A 115 2.46 22.26 8.28
N SER A 116 1.90 23.34 8.77
CA SER A 116 2.14 24.71 8.30
C SER A 116 3.58 25.04 7.90
N GLY A 117 3.73 25.65 6.74
CA GLY A 117 4.99 26.07 6.16
C GLY A 117 5.66 24.97 5.35
N THR A 118 7.00 24.95 5.29
CA THR A 118 7.75 24.02 4.43
C THR A 118 7.85 22.59 4.99
N THR A 119 7.26 22.31 6.15
CA THR A 119 7.26 20.99 6.78
C THR A 119 6.19 20.12 6.13
N SER A 120 6.57 18.93 5.66
CA SER A 120 5.65 18.00 5.01
C SER A 120 4.84 17.18 5.99
N SER A 121 3.58 16.91 5.68
CA SER A 121 2.70 15.99 6.40
C SER A 121 2.72 14.56 5.83
N TYR A 122 3.15 14.39 4.58
CA TYR A 122 3.22 13.10 3.87
C TYR A 122 1.94 12.25 3.95
N PRO A 123 0.78 12.75 3.51
CA PRO A 123 -0.49 12.03 3.62
C PRO A 123 -0.50 10.73 2.80
N GLY A 124 -0.89 9.65 3.43
CA GLY A 124 -1.03 8.31 2.83
C GLY A 124 -0.37 7.21 3.67
N PRO A 125 -0.82 5.97 3.51
CA PRO A 125 -1.80 5.45 2.56
C PRO A 125 -3.22 5.94 2.80
N PHE A 126 -4.00 5.96 1.71
CA PHE A 126 -5.41 6.38 1.73
C PHE A 126 -6.36 5.19 1.75
N PHE A 127 -7.50 5.34 2.43
CA PHE A 127 -8.61 4.39 2.42
C PHE A 127 -9.96 5.11 2.65
N VAL A 128 -11.08 4.48 2.27
CA VAL A 128 -12.42 5.04 2.51
C VAL A 128 -13.05 4.32 3.69
N PHE A 129 -13.51 5.06 4.68
CA PHE A 129 -14.23 4.54 5.82
C PHE A 129 -15.43 5.45 6.16
N ASN A 130 -16.63 4.86 6.27
CA ASN A 130 -17.88 5.59 6.51
C ASN A 130 -18.09 6.75 5.51
N ASP A 131 -17.85 6.50 4.22
CA ASP A 131 -17.99 7.46 3.12
C ASP A 131 -17.08 8.71 3.23
N GLU A 132 -16.03 8.66 4.03
CA GLU A 132 -14.99 9.68 4.12
C GLU A 132 -13.62 9.11 3.73
N VAL A 133 -12.79 9.92 3.10
CA VAL A 133 -11.40 9.56 2.84
C VAL A 133 -10.58 9.71 4.10
N HIS A 134 -9.93 8.63 4.50
CA HIS A 134 -8.99 8.57 5.62
C HIS A 134 -7.56 8.38 5.11
N PHE A 135 -6.59 8.86 5.85
CA PHE A 135 -5.18 8.75 5.50
C PHE A 135 -4.28 8.90 6.74
N GLU A 136 -3.11 8.32 6.64
CA GLU A 136 -2.05 8.49 7.64
C GLU A 136 -1.32 9.81 7.44
N ILE A 137 -0.91 10.42 8.55
CA ILE A 137 0.08 11.50 8.61
C ILE A 137 1.27 11.03 9.43
N ASP A 138 2.45 11.09 8.83
CA ASP A 138 3.71 10.82 9.52
C ASP A 138 4.13 12.06 10.34
N MET A 139 4.07 11.94 11.65
CA MET A 139 4.48 12.97 12.60
C MET A 139 5.96 12.85 13.00
N GLY A 140 6.73 12.00 12.32
CA GLY A 140 8.12 11.70 12.65
C GLY A 140 8.22 11.03 14.03
N LEU A 141 9.10 11.54 14.89
CA LEU A 141 9.27 11.01 16.25
C LEU A 141 8.02 11.11 17.13
N ASN A 142 7.00 11.87 16.70
CA ASN A 142 5.72 11.97 17.41
C ASN A 142 4.70 10.91 16.99
N GLY A 143 5.09 9.97 16.13
CA GLY A 143 4.25 8.85 15.73
C GLY A 143 3.42 9.10 14.49
N ILE A 144 2.35 8.34 14.34
CA ILE A 144 1.39 8.44 13.25
C ILE A 144 0.03 8.91 13.77
N ASP A 145 -0.65 9.69 12.93
CA ASP A 145 -2.03 10.09 13.13
C ASP A 145 -2.88 9.64 11.95
N ILE A 146 -4.07 9.12 12.20
CA ILE A 146 -5.07 8.95 11.15
C ILE A 146 -5.89 10.23 11.06
N TRP A 147 -5.95 10.77 9.85
CA TRP A 147 -6.75 11.94 9.48
C TRP A 147 -7.87 11.53 8.55
N LYS A 148 -8.89 12.36 8.47
CA LYS A 148 -9.99 12.22 7.52
C LYS A 148 -10.31 13.53 6.82
N THR A 149 -10.94 13.43 5.64
CA THR A 149 -11.35 14.59 4.86
C THR A 149 -12.66 14.35 4.12
N ASN A 150 -13.47 15.40 4.04
CA ASN A 150 -14.61 15.51 3.12
C ASN A 150 -14.25 16.36 1.87
N GLY A 151 -12.97 16.58 1.61
CA GLY A 151 -12.48 17.40 0.50
C GLY A 151 -12.43 18.90 0.78
N THR A 152 -12.75 19.36 2.00
CA THR A 152 -12.61 20.76 2.42
C THR A 152 -11.52 20.93 3.47
N SER A 153 -10.94 22.12 3.58
CA SER A 153 -9.92 22.41 4.60
C SER A 153 -10.46 22.30 6.02
N SER A 154 -11.71 22.75 6.25
CA SER A 154 -12.39 22.65 7.55
C SER A 154 -12.80 21.23 7.90
N GLY A 155 -13.17 20.42 6.91
CA GLY A 155 -13.52 19.00 7.10
C GLY A 155 -12.31 18.06 7.05
N THR A 156 -11.10 18.60 6.88
CA THR A 156 -9.87 17.83 7.00
C THR A 156 -9.37 17.92 8.43
N VAL A 157 -9.60 16.88 9.20
CA VAL A 157 -9.37 16.85 10.65
C VAL A 157 -8.74 15.54 11.10
N LYS A 158 -8.09 15.58 12.25
CA LYS A 158 -7.54 14.39 12.90
C LYS A 158 -8.67 13.47 13.35
N ALA A 159 -8.62 12.20 12.97
CA ALA A 159 -9.62 11.18 13.30
C ALA A 159 -9.24 10.34 14.51
N THR A 160 -7.94 10.22 14.84
CA THR A 160 -7.45 9.48 16.01
C THR A 160 -6.45 10.30 16.80
N ASN A 161 -6.26 9.95 18.07
CA ASN A 161 -5.09 10.40 18.81
C ASN A 161 -3.86 9.63 18.35
N THR A 162 -2.71 10.25 18.43
CA THR A 162 -1.41 9.66 18.12
C THR A 162 -1.21 8.34 18.86
N VAL A 163 -0.82 7.30 18.12
CA VAL A 163 -0.84 5.93 18.65
C VAL A 163 0.52 5.33 18.87
N CYS A 164 1.58 6.04 18.54
CA CYS A 164 2.92 5.49 18.71
C CYS A 164 3.92 6.62 18.90
N TYR A 165 4.82 6.44 19.87
CA TYR A 165 5.81 7.45 20.26
C TYR A 165 7.22 6.88 20.19
N ASN A 166 8.18 7.71 19.78
CA ASN A 166 9.64 7.46 19.85
C ASN A 166 10.19 6.35 18.95
N VAL A 167 9.48 5.92 17.91
CA VAL A 167 9.92 4.92 16.94
C VAL A 167 9.40 5.26 15.55
N ASN A 168 10.02 4.72 14.53
CA ASN A 168 9.53 4.82 13.15
C ASN A 168 8.22 4.05 13.02
N CYS A 169 7.12 4.72 13.33
CA CYS A 169 5.79 4.16 13.18
C CYS A 169 5.44 4.14 11.71
N TYR A 170 4.73 3.13 11.30
CA TYR A 170 4.14 3.04 9.97
C TYR A 170 2.80 2.31 10.06
N PHE A 171 1.96 2.59 9.09
CA PHE A 171 0.68 1.93 8.88
C PHE A 171 0.64 1.55 7.40
N SER A 172 0.76 0.28 7.08
CA SER A 172 0.75 -0.17 5.69
C SER A 172 -0.58 0.13 5.02
N LYS A 173 -0.66 -0.04 3.70
CA LYS A 173 -1.94 0.05 3.00
C LYS A 173 -2.96 -0.89 3.65
N PRO A 174 -4.07 -0.38 4.21
CA PRO A 174 -5.04 -1.20 4.92
C PRO A 174 -5.91 -2.02 3.96
N ILE A 175 -6.40 -3.14 4.47
CA ILE A 175 -7.47 -3.92 3.87
C ILE A 175 -8.76 -3.71 4.67
N GLU A 176 -9.90 -3.76 3.99
CA GLU A 176 -11.21 -3.77 4.64
C GLU A 176 -11.66 -5.21 4.89
N TYR A 177 -12.14 -5.48 6.11
CA TYR A 177 -12.73 -6.75 6.46
C TYR A 177 -13.77 -6.55 7.58
N ASN A 178 -15.02 -7.01 7.35
CA ASN A 178 -16.14 -6.92 8.31
C ASN A 178 -16.34 -5.51 8.91
N GLY A 179 -16.31 -4.46 8.07
CA GLY A 179 -16.54 -3.08 8.48
C GLY A 179 -15.43 -2.46 9.35
N SER A 180 -14.27 -3.07 9.37
CA SER A 180 -13.05 -2.56 9.99
C SER A 180 -11.90 -2.61 9.00
N PHE A 181 -10.89 -1.78 9.22
CA PHE A 181 -9.65 -1.79 8.43
C PHE A 181 -8.52 -2.42 9.23
N TYR A 182 -7.72 -3.23 8.56
CA TYR A 182 -6.57 -3.92 9.14
C TYR A 182 -5.32 -3.60 8.35
N ALA A 183 -4.23 -3.32 9.04
CA ALA A 183 -2.95 -3.02 8.44
C ALA A 183 -1.78 -3.50 9.30
N ALA A 184 -0.64 -3.74 8.68
CA ALA A 184 0.60 -3.87 9.43
C ALA A 184 1.06 -2.51 9.91
N GLY A 185 1.45 -2.42 11.16
CA GLY A 185 1.92 -1.19 11.75
C GLY A 185 2.70 -1.39 13.04
N TYR A 186 3.46 -0.39 13.43
CA TYR A 186 4.17 -0.43 14.70
C TYR A 186 3.28 0.07 15.84
N TRP A 187 3.22 -0.65 16.94
CA TRP A 187 2.38 -0.31 18.09
C TRP A 187 3.21 -0.19 19.37
N ASN A 188 3.55 1.04 19.74
CA ASN A 188 4.25 1.36 21.01
C ASN A 188 5.40 0.38 21.30
N ASN A 189 5.41 -0.22 22.49
CA ASN A 189 6.43 -1.17 22.94
C ASN A 189 6.12 -2.64 22.56
N GLN A 190 5.21 -2.87 21.62
CA GLN A 190 4.80 -4.21 21.20
C GLN A 190 5.32 -4.60 19.80
N GLY A 191 6.03 -3.68 19.14
CA GLY A 191 6.64 -3.96 17.84
C GLY A 191 5.68 -3.79 16.67
N SER A 192 6.04 -4.37 15.52
CA SER A 192 5.24 -4.35 14.31
C SER A 192 4.24 -5.51 14.32
N GLU A 193 2.96 -5.17 14.38
CA GLU A 193 1.84 -6.09 14.56
C GLU A 193 0.69 -5.73 13.61
N VAL A 194 -0.41 -6.49 13.66
CA VAL A 194 -1.64 -6.14 12.95
C VAL A 194 -2.43 -5.13 13.78
N LEU A 195 -2.67 -3.98 13.18
CA LEU A 195 -3.51 -2.91 13.73
C LEU A 195 -4.90 -2.98 13.14
N MET A 196 -5.89 -2.56 13.91
CA MET A 196 -7.28 -2.47 13.51
C MET A 196 -7.77 -1.02 13.66
N TYR A 197 -8.43 -0.50 12.62
CA TYR A 197 -9.11 0.79 12.63
C TYR A 197 -10.61 0.61 12.39
N ASN A 198 -11.45 1.15 13.27
CA ASN A 198 -12.91 1.11 13.18
C ASN A 198 -13.54 2.38 13.80
N SER A 199 -14.83 2.38 14.04
CA SER A 199 -15.55 3.50 14.66
C SER A 199 -15.06 3.88 16.06
N SER A 200 -14.38 2.97 16.76
CA SER A 200 -13.74 3.22 18.07
C SER A 200 -12.32 3.80 17.95
N GLY A 201 -11.80 3.90 16.74
CA GLY A 201 -10.46 4.40 16.43
C GLY A 201 -9.45 3.31 16.11
N LEU A 202 -8.17 3.65 16.21
CA LEU A 202 -7.06 2.74 15.92
C LEU A 202 -6.65 1.99 17.20
N SER A 203 -6.46 0.68 17.07
CA SER A 203 -6.08 -0.22 18.16
C SER A 203 -5.19 -1.35 17.65
N LEU A 204 -4.48 -1.99 18.56
CA LEU A 204 -3.81 -3.25 18.30
C LEU A 204 -4.86 -4.37 18.21
N LEU A 205 -4.81 -5.20 17.16
CA LEU A 205 -5.65 -6.39 17.09
C LEU A 205 -5.19 -7.45 18.09
N VAL A 206 -3.90 -7.78 18.04
CA VAL A 206 -3.26 -8.76 18.91
C VAL A 206 -1.75 -8.59 18.88
N ASP A 207 -1.09 -8.77 20.02
CA ASP A 207 0.36 -8.94 20.11
C ASP A 207 0.68 -10.43 19.95
N LEU A 208 1.18 -10.82 18.78
CA LEU A 208 1.52 -12.22 18.46
C LEU A 208 2.86 -12.66 19.07
N THR A 209 3.71 -11.70 19.47
CA THR A 209 5.02 -11.97 20.06
C THR A 209 5.25 -11.17 21.33
N PRO A 210 4.44 -11.36 22.38
CA PRO A 210 4.55 -10.56 23.59
C PRO A 210 5.93 -10.65 24.22
N GLY A 211 6.42 -9.50 24.69
CA GLY A 211 7.69 -9.38 25.37
C GLY A 211 8.77 -8.63 24.61
N GLN A 212 9.97 -8.59 25.20
CA GLN A 212 11.12 -7.86 24.68
C GLN A 212 12.35 -8.76 24.59
N TYR A 213 13.22 -8.44 23.64
CA TYR A 213 14.54 -9.02 23.51
C TYR A 213 15.58 -7.89 23.62
N PHE A 214 16.42 -7.89 24.67
CA PHE A 214 17.34 -6.80 24.97
C PHE A 214 16.70 -5.40 24.96
N SER A 215 15.56 -5.24 25.63
CA SER A 215 14.79 -4.00 25.69
C SER A 215 14.22 -3.51 24.36
N VAL A 216 14.21 -4.35 23.31
CA VAL A 216 13.55 -4.09 22.04
C VAL A 216 12.29 -4.93 21.96
N PRO A 217 11.14 -4.37 21.58
CA PRO A 217 9.93 -5.15 21.37
C PRO A 217 10.16 -6.24 20.34
N ARG A 218 9.63 -7.43 20.61
CA ARG A 218 9.53 -8.46 19.59
C ARG A 218 8.54 -8.00 18.51
N THR A 219 8.69 -8.50 17.32
CA THR A 219 7.87 -8.07 16.19
C THR A 219 7.56 -9.23 15.29
N THR A 220 6.31 -9.29 14.81
CA THR A 220 5.87 -10.27 13.82
C THR A 220 6.07 -9.80 12.39
N ASN A 221 6.21 -8.49 12.17
CA ASN A 221 6.33 -7.87 10.85
C ASN A 221 5.27 -8.43 9.87
N PRO A 222 3.98 -8.26 10.14
CA PRO A 222 2.95 -8.73 9.23
C PRO A 222 3.07 -8.08 7.87
N SER A 223 2.75 -8.84 6.83
CA SER A 223 2.82 -8.38 5.44
C SER A 223 1.80 -9.10 4.56
N HIS A 224 1.53 -8.54 3.37
CA HIS A 224 0.64 -9.15 2.37
C HIS A 224 -0.76 -9.46 2.94
N LEU A 225 -1.35 -8.51 3.66
CA LEU A 225 -2.71 -8.67 4.16
C LEU A 225 -3.69 -8.81 2.98
N THR A 226 -4.49 -9.86 2.98
CA THR A 226 -5.40 -10.22 1.88
C THR A 226 -6.68 -10.82 2.46
N VAL A 227 -7.84 -10.39 1.96
CA VAL A 227 -9.12 -10.99 2.32
C VAL A 227 -9.39 -12.17 1.38
N TYR A 228 -9.71 -13.31 1.95
CA TYR A 228 -10.12 -14.50 1.23
C TYR A 228 -11.07 -15.34 2.07
N ASP A 229 -12.22 -15.68 1.48
CA ASP A 229 -13.33 -16.35 2.16
C ASP A 229 -13.77 -15.56 3.42
N ASP A 230 -14.11 -16.21 4.49
CA ASP A 230 -14.55 -15.59 5.77
C ASP A 230 -13.38 -15.12 6.65
N TRP A 231 -12.19 -14.92 6.09
CA TRP A 231 -10.97 -14.57 6.81
C TRP A 231 -10.17 -13.49 6.10
N PHE A 232 -9.37 -12.74 6.83
CA PHE A 232 -8.21 -12.12 6.25
C PHE A 232 -6.93 -12.88 6.61
N TRP A 233 -6.00 -12.90 5.68
CA TRP A 233 -4.78 -13.67 5.71
C TRP A 233 -3.57 -12.75 5.66
N PHE A 234 -2.46 -13.15 6.28
CA PHE A 234 -1.22 -12.38 6.24
C PHE A 234 -0.01 -13.26 6.52
N LEU A 235 1.13 -12.86 6.01
CA LEU A 235 2.42 -13.47 6.30
C LEU A 235 3.11 -12.75 7.44
N THR A 236 3.89 -13.48 8.24
CA THR A 236 4.75 -12.91 9.27
C THR A 236 6.22 -13.13 8.90
N ASN A 237 7.07 -12.14 9.24
CA ASN A 237 8.52 -12.20 9.07
C ASN A 237 9.21 -11.98 10.42
N GLY A 238 8.84 -12.74 11.38
CA GLY A 238 9.40 -12.77 12.72
C GLY A 238 9.16 -14.17 13.26
N ASN A 239 9.75 -14.52 14.39
CA ASN A 239 9.49 -15.83 14.99
C ASN A 239 8.31 -15.72 15.99
N PRO A 240 7.04 -15.71 15.54
CA PRO A 240 5.88 -15.55 16.42
C PRO A 240 5.58 -16.84 17.20
N HIS A 241 6.10 -17.99 16.76
CA HIS A 241 5.76 -19.28 17.38
C HIS A 241 6.96 -19.90 18.08
N PRO A 242 6.92 -20.12 19.42
CA PRO A 242 8.04 -20.65 20.19
C PRO A 242 8.46 -22.08 19.81
N SER A 243 7.62 -22.81 19.11
CA SER A 243 7.87 -24.21 18.71
C SER A 243 8.36 -24.35 17.27
N SER A 244 8.34 -23.31 16.45
CA SER A 244 8.84 -23.35 15.08
C SER A 244 10.25 -22.79 15.01
N GLY A 245 11.20 -23.59 14.61
CA GLY A 245 12.63 -23.29 14.67
C GLY A 245 13.14 -22.14 13.79
N ASN A 246 12.33 -21.58 12.84
CA ASN A 246 12.67 -20.45 11.99
C ASN A 246 11.40 -19.79 11.36
N GLY A 247 10.33 -19.74 12.10
CA GLY A 247 9.03 -19.81 11.56
C GLY A 247 8.38 -18.51 11.14
N ASN A 248 8.63 -18.05 9.94
CA ASN A 248 7.61 -17.27 9.25
C ASN A 248 6.36 -18.13 9.06
N CYS A 249 5.20 -17.56 9.34
CA CYS A 249 3.93 -18.28 9.23
C CYS A 249 2.94 -17.51 8.36
N LEU A 250 2.09 -18.25 7.68
CA LEU A 250 0.84 -17.75 7.15
C LEU A 250 -0.19 -17.81 8.28
N TYR A 251 -0.76 -16.68 8.61
CA TYR A 251 -1.81 -16.50 9.60
C TYR A 251 -3.15 -16.25 8.92
N ARG A 252 -4.22 -16.56 9.63
CA ARG A 252 -5.58 -16.11 9.30
C ARG A 252 -6.24 -15.48 10.52
N SER A 253 -7.18 -14.57 10.28
CA SER A 253 -7.91 -13.85 11.32
C SER A 253 -9.36 -13.62 10.90
N ASN A 254 -10.28 -13.77 11.84
CA ASN A 254 -11.67 -13.36 11.71
C ASN A 254 -11.93 -11.95 12.26
N GLY A 255 -10.89 -11.16 12.45
CA GLY A 255 -10.97 -9.79 12.97
C GLY A 255 -10.95 -9.72 14.50
N THR A 256 -10.77 -10.83 15.21
CA THR A 256 -10.64 -10.85 16.67
C THR A 256 -9.28 -11.38 17.10
N ALA A 257 -8.80 -10.97 18.28
CA ALA A 257 -7.55 -11.48 18.84
C ALA A 257 -7.58 -13.02 19.00
N ALA A 258 -8.67 -13.57 19.52
CA ALA A 258 -8.85 -15.01 19.73
C ALA A 258 -8.95 -15.79 18.40
N GLY A 259 -9.48 -15.15 17.35
CA GLY A 259 -9.61 -15.73 16.02
C GLY A 259 -8.39 -15.52 15.14
N THR A 260 -7.33 -14.88 15.64
CA THR A 260 -6.07 -14.69 14.91
C THR A 260 -5.12 -15.83 15.25
N THR A 261 -4.93 -16.74 14.29
CA THR A 261 -4.19 -18.00 14.54
C THR A 261 -3.23 -18.33 13.39
N PRO A 262 -2.09 -18.99 13.68
CA PRO A 262 -1.23 -19.52 12.64
C PRO A 262 -1.97 -20.63 11.88
N PHE A 263 -1.81 -20.64 10.57
CA PHE A 263 -2.39 -21.63 9.70
C PHE A 263 -1.33 -22.65 9.25
N VAL A 264 -0.27 -22.18 8.59
CA VAL A 264 0.91 -22.99 8.29
C VAL A 264 2.17 -22.19 8.52
N CYS A 265 3.23 -22.84 9.00
CA CYS A 265 4.54 -22.23 9.22
C CYS A 265 5.59 -22.72 8.22
N ASP A 266 6.83 -22.25 8.35
CA ASP A 266 7.92 -22.43 7.38
C ASP A 266 7.62 -21.81 6.01
N THR A 267 6.82 -20.73 6.02
CA THR A 267 6.54 -19.92 4.82
C THR A 267 7.67 -18.92 4.55
N SER A 268 7.74 -18.42 3.32
CA SER A 268 8.49 -17.20 3.02
C SER A 268 7.64 -15.99 3.44
N SER A 269 8.29 -14.93 3.88
CA SER A 269 7.63 -13.63 4.09
C SER A 269 7.34 -12.88 2.78
N TYR A 270 7.63 -13.49 1.65
CA TYR A 270 7.53 -12.89 0.32
C TYR A 270 6.44 -13.57 -0.50
N GLY A 271 5.42 -12.81 -0.86
CA GLY A 271 4.36 -13.23 -1.77
C GLY A 271 3.25 -14.05 -1.12
N LEU A 272 2.11 -13.42 -0.97
CA LEU A 272 0.81 -14.01 -0.75
C LEU A 272 -0.13 -13.37 -1.76
N GLU A 273 -0.71 -14.17 -2.65
CA GLU A 273 -1.55 -13.67 -3.73
C GLU A 273 -2.81 -14.50 -3.87
N LEU A 274 -3.95 -13.83 -4.05
CA LEU A 274 -5.21 -14.45 -4.36
C LEU A 274 -5.34 -14.58 -5.90
N PHE A 275 -5.49 -15.80 -6.38
CA PHE A 275 -5.66 -16.06 -7.80
C PHE A 275 -6.60 -17.26 -8.00
N ASN A 276 -7.65 -17.09 -8.82
CA ASN A 276 -8.67 -18.13 -9.11
C ASN A 276 -9.24 -18.80 -7.85
N ASP A 277 -9.67 -18.00 -6.87
CA ASP A 277 -10.25 -18.45 -5.61
C ASP A 277 -9.33 -19.36 -4.77
N GLU A 278 -8.02 -19.23 -4.92
CA GLU A 278 -7.03 -19.91 -4.09
C GLU A 278 -5.93 -18.93 -3.68
N LEU A 279 -5.39 -19.08 -2.49
CA LEU A 279 -4.22 -18.32 -2.02
C LEU A 279 -2.93 -19.04 -2.38
N TYR A 280 -2.04 -18.33 -3.07
CA TYR A 280 -0.72 -18.80 -3.46
C TYR A 280 0.34 -18.19 -2.57
N PHE A 281 1.28 -18.99 -2.11
CA PHE A 281 2.38 -18.58 -1.23
C PHE A 281 3.61 -19.46 -1.39
N SER A 282 4.75 -19.00 -0.88
CA SER A 282 5.99 -19.77 -0.86
C SER A 282 6.18 -20.43 0.51
N ARG A 283 6.51 -21.71 0.51
CA ARG A 283 6.76 -22.49 1.73
C ARG A 283 7.88 -23.50 1.54
N SER A 284 8.71 -23.66 2.58
CA SER A 284 9.70 -24.72 2.67
C SER A 284 9.16 -25.87 3.51
N ALA A 285 9.00 -27.03 2.90
CA ALA A 285 8.53 -28.22 3.58
C ALA A 285 9.23 -29.47 3.06
N ASN A 286 9.35 -30.49 3.92
CA ASN A 286 9.89 -31.81 3.55
C ASN A 286 11.32 -31.79 2.99
N GLY A 287 12.15 -30.81 3.40
CA GLY A 287 13.54 -30.67 2.95
C GLY A 287 13.71 -30.24 1.50
N LYS A 288 12.64 -29.75 0.85
CA LYS A 288 12.66 -29.38 -0.58
C LYS A 288 12.97 -27.89 -0.84
N GLY A 289 13.34 -27.13 0.19
CA GLY A 289 13.49 -25.67 0.06
C GLY A 289 12.16 -24.97 -0.19
N TYR A 290 12.20 -23.69 -0.59
CA TYR A 290 10.97 -22.93 -0.86
C TYR A 290 10.39 -23.30 -2.21
N GLN A 291 9.17 -23.80 -2.20
CA GLN A 291 8.36 -24.16 -3.36
C GLN A 291 7.06 -23.37 -3.38
N LEU A 292 6.38 -23.35 -4.52
CA LEU A 292 5.06 -22.77 -4.66
C LEU A 292 4.00 -23.69 -4.06
N TRP A 293 3.21 -23.12 -3.15
CA TRP A 293 2.08 -23.76 -2.51
C TRP A 293 0.80 -22.98 -2.78
N LYS A 294 -0.33 -23.67 -2.67
CA LYS A 294 -1.64 -23.05 -2.69
C LYS A 294 -2.53 -23.61 -1.59
N THR A 295 -3.57 -22.87 -1.24
CA THR A 295 -4.60 -23.29 -0.29
C THR A 295 -5.97 -22.75 -0.68
N ASP A 296 -6.99 -23.57 -0.44
CA ASP A 296 -8.41 -23.20 -0.48
C ASP A 296 -8.94 -22.76 0.90
N GLY A 297 -8.04 -22.43 1.84
CA GLY A 297 -8.39 -22.11 3.22
C GLY A 297 -8.49 -23.30 4.16
N THR A 298 -8.37 -24.54 3.66
CA THR A 298 -8.37 -25.77 4.46
C THR A 298 -6.98 -26.41 4.51
N MET A 299 -6.73 -27.18 5.58
CA MET A 299 -5.46 -27.93 5.69
C MET A 299 -5.36 -29.02 4.62
N SER A 300 -6.48 -29.64 4.24
CA SER A 300 -6.54 -30.68 3.19
C SER A 300 -6.32 -30.12 1.79
N GLY A 301 -6.78 -28.89 1.53
CA GLY A 301 -6.57 -28.17 0.27
C GLY A 301 -5.25 -27.41 0.22
N THR A 302 -4.43 -27.47 1.29
CA THR A 302 -3.11 -26.87 1.31
C THR A 302 -2.07 -27.80 0.72
N VAL A 303 -1.69 -27.56 -0.55
CA VAL A 303 -0.86 -28.48 -1.33
C VAL A 303 0.27 -27.74 -2.04
N MET A 304 1.39 -28.43 -2.25
CA MET A 304 2.45 -27.96 -3.12
C MET A 304 1.97 -28.04 -4.58
N VAL A 305 2.06 -26.94 -5.31
CA VAL A 305 1.62 -26.87 -6.72
C VAL A 305 2.52 -27.74 -7.60
N THR A 306 3.81 -27.63 -7.40
CA THR A 306 4.81 -28.44 -8.12
C THR A 306 6.15 -28.42 -7.40
N ASP A 307 6.93 -29.47 -7.56
CA ASP A 307 8.34 -29.54 -7.15
C ASP A 307 9.22 -29.07 -8.32
N ILE A 308 9.43 -27.75 -8.39
CA ILE A 308 10.15 -27.15 -9.53
C ILE A 308 11.62 -27.56 -9.58
N LEU A 309 12.25 -27.78 -8.40
CA LEU A 309 13.65 -28.21 -8.28
C LEU A 309 13.72 -29.58 -7.63
N ALA A 310 13.23 -30.59 -8.33
CA ALA A 310 13.15 -31.95 -7.84
C ALA A 310 14.51 -32.48 -7.32
N GLY A 311 14.50 -32.99 -6.08
CA GLY A 311 15.62 -33.74 -5.51
C GLY A 311 16.76 -32.93 -4.90
N SER A 312 16.74 -31.62 -4.90
CA SER A 312 17.72 -30.77 -4.21
C SER A 312 17.07 -29.93 -3.11
N GLY A 313 17.78 -29.67 -2.03
CA GLY A 313 17.35 -28.69 -1.03
C GLY A 313 17.34 -27.22 -1.53
N GLY A 314 17.38 -27.02 -2.86
CA GLY A 314 17.33 -25.71 -3.50
C GLY A 314 15.94 -25.07 -3.44
N SER A 315 15.90 -23.74 -3.40
CA SER A 315 14.67 -22.96 -3.42
C SER A 315 14.31 -22.60 -4.85
N ALA A 316 13.19 -23.10 -5.37
CA ALA A 316 12.65 -22.71 -6.67
C ALA A 316 12.07 -21.29 -6.64
N VAL A 317 11.57 -20.89 -5.46
CA VAL A 317 10.97 -19.57 -5.21
C VAL A 317 11.78 -18.95 -4.08
N GLY A 318 12.82 -18.19 -4.45
CA GLY A 318 13.80 -17.70 -3.49
C GLY A 318 13.32 -16.52 -2.67
N PRO A 319 13.90 -16.30 -1.48
CA PRO A 319 13.57 -15.16 -0.63
C PRO A 319 13.99 -13.80 -1.21
N ALA A 320 14.77 -13.78 -2.28
CA ALA A 320 15.31 -12.56 -2.86
C ALA A 320 14.39 -11.86 -3.88
N SER A 321 13.27 -12.48 -4.25
CA SER A 321 12.37 -11.95 -5.31
C SER A 321 11.04 -11.53 -4.69
N ALA A 322 11.03 -10.39 -4.07
CA ALA A 322 9.89 -9.84 -3.30
C ALA A 322 8.62 -9.51 -4.11
N ARG A 323 8.49 -9.99 -5.33
CA ARG A 323 7.31 -9.79 -6.18
C ARG A 323 7.07 -11.05 -7.01
N LEU A 324 6.83 -12.15 -6.32
CA LEU A 324 6.79 -13.44 -6.99
C LEU A 324 5.51 -13.69 -7.79
N PHE A 325 4.43 -12.99 -7.48
CA PHE A 325 3.16 -13.28 -8.12
C PHE A 325 2.48 -12.00 -8.57
N THR A 326 2.35 -11.85 -9.86
CA THR A 326 1.54 -10.78 -10.43
C THR A 326 0.44 -11.43 -11.26
N PRO A 327 -0.82 -11.37 -10.83
CA PRO A 327 -1.91 -11.91 -11.61
C PRO A 327 -2.10 -11.08 -12.88
N ASN A 328 -2.21 -11.75 -14.01
CA ASN A 328 -2.55 -11.16 -15.29
C ASN A 328 -3.56 -12.06 -16.00
N ASN A 329 -4.84 -11.69 -15.88
CA ASN A 329 -5.97 -12.44 -16.42
C ASN A 329 -5.95 -13.93 -15.99
N ASP A 330 -5.43 -14.80 -16.85
CA ASP A 330 -5.47 -16.25 -16.67
C ASP A 330 -4.17 -16.85 -16.10
N TYR A 331 -3.18 -16.03 -15.80
CA TYR A 331 -1.85 -16.49 -15.37
C TYR A 331 -1.34 -15.76 -14.13
N LEU A 332 -0.64 -16.51 -13.29
CA LEU A 332 0.14 -16.01 -12.17
C LEU A 332 1.63 -16.06 -12.56
N TYR A 333 2.28 -14.88 -12.60
CA TYR A 333 3.69 -14.74 -12.98
C TYR A 333 4.59 -14.52 -11.77
#